data_d08928caa8122d3a75c31f25c47e3921
#
_entry.id   d08928caa8122d3a75c31f25c47e3921
#
_cell.length_a   1.000
_cell.length_b   1.000
_cell.length_c   1.000
_cell.angle_alpha   90.00
_cell.angle_beta   90.00
_cell.angle_gamma   90.00
#
_symmetry.space_group_name_H-M   'P 1'
#
loop_
_entity.id
_entity.type
_entity.pdbx_description
1 polymer ?
#
loop_
_entity_poly.entity_id
_entity_poly.type
_entity_poly.pdbx_seq_one_letter_code
_entity_poly.pdbx_strand_id
1 'polypeptide(L)'
;MGPTALAFGVLALPGATGRDLGFVLAAQAVPFILLMPLGGVLADRRSRAAVIAVSDVILGALVVVQGLLLAEGTATVPVLAALNVAAGALNALWWPAFPGLVPAILDDRDLQSGNSLVAVVSNVAFIGGSAVAGVLVATVGAGQALMVDGASFLVAGALVYSMRGVTRPTPSGESMVRDLREGWSTFVSLRWLWVLVAVWSVINGVFRGVFEVGGPVLMRRSFDGPTSWAVLQTAMAVGFLVGAAVAARLRPERPLRFLTLASFGLPTAILTLVAPAPFVVLAVAFFVVGMQIEFWGVLWPTVLQTHVPRDRLSRATAFDAFGSGVLGPVGLALSGPVIAAFGLPTFFLAAAALCALALALPLLEREVREMARIDPEPNAER
;
A
#
# COMPACT_ATOMS: atom_id res chain seq x y z
N MET A 1 -8.16 -4.45 8.95
CA MET A 1 -9.05 -5.65 9.00
C MET A 1 -9.69 -5.91 7.64
N GLY A 2 -10.23 -4.89 6.98
CA GLY A 2 -11.01 -4.98 5.74
C GLY A 2 -10.43 -5.85 4.62
N PRO A 3 -9.17 -5.68 4.20
CA PRO A 3 -8.63 -6.47 3.07
C PRO A 3 -8.69 -7.98 3.29
N THR A 4 -8.35 -8.46 4.49
CA THR A 4 -8.44 -9.88 4.83
C THR A 4 -9.89 -10.35 4.85
N ALA A 5 -10.77 -9.62 5.53
CA ALA A 5 -12.18 -9.98 5.62
C ALA A 5 -12.88 -9.99 4.24
N LEU A 6 -12.60 -8.98 3.40
CA LEU A 6 -13.13 -8.92 2.04
C LEU A 6 -12.63 -10.09 1.19
N ALA A 7 -11.32 -10.39 1.24
CA ALA A 7 -10.74 -11.47 0.45
C ALA A 7 -11.38 -12.81 0.77
N PHE A 8 -11.48 -13.16 2.04
CA PHE A 8 -12.12 -14.43 2.44
C PHE A 8 -13.63 -14.40 2.32
N GLY A 9 -14.28 -13.23 2.46
CA GLY A 9 -15.69 -13.04 2.18
C GLY A 9 -16.04 -13.32 0.72
N VAL A 10 -15.30 -12.74 -0.22
CA VAL A 10 -15.49 -13.02 -1.66
C VAL A 10 -15.20 -14.48 -1.99
N LEU A 11 -14.11 -15.03 -1.46
CA LEU A 11 -13.76 -16.44 -1.70
C LEU A 11 -14.75 -17.43 -1.07
N ALA A 12 -15.56 -17.03 -0.08
CA ALA A 12 -16.60 -17.85 0.53
C ALA A 12 -17.89 -17.88 -0.29
N LEU A 13 -18.10 -16.97 -1.25
CA LEU A 13 -19.29 -16.98 -2.09
C LEU A 13 -19.39 -18.26 -2.93
N PRO A 14 -20.61 -18.77 -3.20
CA PRO A 14 -20.81 -19.97 -4.01
C PRO A 14 -20.16 -19.84 -5.40
N GLY A 15 -19.27 -20.77 -5.74
CA GLY A 15 -18.57 -20.80 -7.03
C GLY A 15 -17.49 -19.73 -7.23
N ALA A 16 -17.25 -18.87 -6.24
CA ALA A 16 -16.24 -17.83 -6.36
C ALA A 16 -14.80 -18.37 -6.41
N THR A 17 -14.01 -17.71 -7.23
CA THR A 17 -12.64 -18.07 -7.55
C THR A 17 -11.69 -16.89 -7.29
N GLY A 18 -10.38 -17.10 -7.46
CA GLY A 18 -9.41 -16.01 -7.43
C GLY A 18 -9.66 -14.94 -8.51
N ARG A 19 -10.38 -15.27 -9.61
CA ARG A 19 -10.79 -14.31 -10.62
C ARG A 19 -11.78 -13.29 -10.06
N ASP A 20 -12.75 -13.78 -9.31
CA ASP A 20 -13.79 -12.94 -8.69
C ASP A 20 -13.18 -12.02 -7.62
N LEU A 21 -12.27 -12.56 -6.81
CA LEU A 21 -11.50 -11.76 -5.85
C LEU A 21 -10.67 -10.68 -6.56
N GLY A 22 -9.90 -11.05 -7.57
CA GLY A 22 -9.10 -10.09 -8.34
C GLY A 22 -9.96 -8.99 -8.99
N PHE A 23 -11.14 -9.35 -9.51
CA PHE A 23 -12.08 -8.38 -10.08
C PHE A 23 -12.63 -7.38 -9.04
N VAL A 24 -13.03 -7.86 -7.87
CA VAL A 24 -13.55 -7.01 -6.77
C VAL A 24 -12.45 -6.05 -6.28
N LEU A 25 -11.22 -6.54 -6.11
CA LEU A 25 -10.10 -5.69 -5.67
C LEU A 25 -9.66 -4.70 -6.75
N ALA A 26 -9.65 -5.10 -8.02
CA ALA A 26 -9.37 -4.20 -9.14
C ALA A 26 -10.44 -3.11 -9.27
N ALA A 27 -11.71 -3.44 -9.00
CA ALA A 27 -12.81 -2.48 -8.98
C ALA A 27 -12.59 -1.35 -7.96
N GLN A 28 -11.91 -1.61 -6.86
CA GLN A 28 -11.48 -0.56 -5.90
C GLN A 28 -10.22 0.20 -6.40
N ALA A 29 -9.24 -0.53 -6.90
CA ALA A 29 -7.93 0.03 -7.22
C ALA A 29 -7.95 0.96 -8.45
N VAL A 30 -8.80 0.66 -9.45
CA VAL A 30 -8.89 1.49 -10.67
C VAL A 30 -9.39 2.92 -10.36
N PRO A 31 -10.57 3.13 -9.73
CA PRO A 31 -11.03 4.49 -9.42
C PRO A 31 -10.11 5.19 -8.41
N PHE A 32 -9.50 4.46 -7.46
CA PHE A 32 -8.51 5.02 -6.55
C PHE A 32 -7.38 5.72 -7.32
N ILE A 33 -6.74 5.04 -8.27
CA ILE A 33 -5.62 5.59 -9.02
C ILE A 33 -6.06 6.72 -9.95
N LEU A 34 -7.17 6.53 -10.68
CA LEU A 34 -7.65 7.54 -11.64
C LEU A 34 -8.09 8.83 -10.97
N LEU A 35 -8.69 8.76 -9.78
CA LEU A 35 -9.23 9.92 -9.07
C LEU A 35 -8.24 10.54 -8.05
N MET A 36 -7.14 9.89 -7.73
CA MET A 36 -6.15 10.38 -6.76
C MET A 36 -5.64 11.81 -7.05
N PRO A 37 -5.36 12.22 -8.32
CA PRO A 37 -4.98 13.61 -8.62
C PRO A 37 -6.10 14.62 -8.30
N LEU A 38 -7.37 14.23 -8.49
CA LEU A 38 -8.52 15.08 -8.15
C LEU A 38 -8.71 15.22 -6.65
N GLY A 39 -8.39 14.13 -5.90
CA GLY A 39 -8.40 14.13 -4.44
C GLY A 39 -7.46 15.17 -3.84
N GLY A 40 -6.26 15.31 -4.38
CA GLY A 40 -5.29 16.34 -3.98
C GLY A 40 -5.85 17.75 -4.14
N VAL A 41 -6.43 18.06 -5.30
CA VAL A 41 -7.06 19.38 -5.56
C VAL A 41 -8.20 19.66 -4.59
N LEU A 42 -9.05 18.68 -4.31
CA LEU A 42 -10.17 18.85 -3.39
C LEU A 42 -9.68 19.05 -1.95
N ALA A 43 -8.64 18.32 -1.53
CA ALA A 43 -8.03 18.46 -0.20
C ALA A 43 -7.41 19.85 0.05
N ASP A 44 -6.89 20.49 -1.01
CA ASP A 44 -6.35 21.86 -0.92
C ASP A 44 -7.44 22.93 -0.89
N ARG A 45 -8.61 22.68 -1.54
CA ARG A 45 -9.73 23.63 -1.60
C ARG A 45 -10.70 23.53 -0.44
N ARG A 46 -10.68 22.48 0.33
CA ARG A 46 -11.60 22.21 1.43
C ARG A 46 -10.81 21.96 2.74
N SER A 47 -11.50 21.99 3.86
CA SER A 47 -10.92 21.53 5.13
C SER A 47 -10.50 20.06 5.00
N ARG A 48 -9.21 19.77 5.19
CA ARG A 48 -8.66 18.40 5.12
C ARG A 48 -9.37 17.46 6.07
N ALA A 49 -9.63 17.92 7.29
CA ALA A 49 -10.39 17.14 8.28
C ALA A 49 -11.82 16.85 7.81
N ALA A 50 -12.50 17.79 7.13
CA ALA A 50 -13.84 17.53 6.59
C ALA A 50 -13.81 16.51 5.45
N VAL A 51 -12.83 16.60 4.54
CA VAL A 51 -12.67 15.62 3.43
C VAL A 51 -12.43 14.22 3.99
N ILE A 52 -11.50 14.07 4.94
CA ILE A 52 -11.20 12.78 5.59
C ILE A 52 -12.44 12.25 6.29
N ALA A 53 -13.09 13.06 7.15
CA ALA A 53 -14.24 12.64 7.95
C ALA A 53 -15.42 12.18 7.09
N VAL A 54 -15.76 12.92 6.03
CA VAL A 54 -16.85 12.55 5.11
C VAL A 54 -16.49 11.28 4.35
N SER A 55 -15.25 11.15 3.89
CA SER A 55 -14.78 9.92 3.22
C SER A 55 -14.86 8.72 4.16
N ASP A 56 -14.40 8.85 5.42
CA ASP A 56 -14.44 7.76 6.40
C ASP A 56 -15.87 7.34 6.74
N VAL A 57 -16.80 8.29 6.94
CA VAL A 57 -18.19 7.97 7.25
C VAL A 57 -18.87 7.23 6.10
N ILE A 58 -18.68 7.71 4.85
CA ILE A 58 -19.29 7.04 3.70
C ILE A 58 -18.62 5.68 3.45
N LEU A 59 -17.28 5.61 3.56
CA LEU A 59 -16.53 4.35 3.42
C LEU A 59 -16.95 3.35 4.49
N GLY A 60 -17.07 3.79 5.75
CA GLY A 60 -17.56 2.96 6.85
C GLY A 60 -18.96 2.39 6.58
N ALA A 61 -19.88 3.22 6.08
CA ALA A 61 -21.22 2.78 5.69
C ALA A 61 -21.16 1.74 4.56
N LEU A 62 -20.34 1.96 3.52
CA LEU A 62 -20.17 1.00 2.42
C LEU A 62 -19.60 -0.33 2.91
N VAL A 63 -18.61 -0.31 3.82
CA VAL A 63 -18.00 -1.51 4.38
C VAL A 63 -19.00 -2.27 5.29
N VAL A 64 -19.82 -1.55 6.08
CA VAL A 64 -20.92 -2.17 6.86
C VAL A 64 -21.93 -2.84 5.92
N VAL A 65 -22.33 -2.18 4.83
CA VAL A 65 -23.25 -2.78 3.84
C VAL A 65 -22.65 -4.04 3.22
N GLN A 66 -21.38 -4.03 2.84
CA GLN A 66 -20.68 -5.23 2.36
C GLN A 66 -20.71 -6.35 3.40
N GLY A 67 -20.45 -6.00 4.68
CA GLY A 67 -20.49 -6.94 5.80
C GLY A 67 -21.87 -7.57 5.99
N LEU A 68 -22.94 -6.76 5.96
CA LEU A 68 -24.33 -7.23 6.06
C LEU A 68 -24.70 -8.18 4.92
N LEU A 69 -24.40 -7.79 3.66
CA LEU A 69 -24.69 -8.64 2.50
C LEU A 69 -24.00 -10.00 2.58
N LEU A 70 -22.75 -10.03 3.06
CA LEU A 70 -22.01 -11.27 3.26
C LEU A 70 -22.57 -12.10 4.42
N ALA A 71 -22.97 -11.47 5.52
CA ALA A 71 -23.52 -12.15 6.69
C ALA A 71 -24.90 -12.76 6.39
N GLU A 72 -25.73 -12.08 5.59
CA GLU A 72 -27.06 -12.55 5.17
C GLU A 72 -27.01 -13.56 3.99
N GLY A 73 -25.81 -13.77 3.40
CA GLY A 73 -25.67 -14.65 2.24
C GLY A 73 -26.26 -14.11 0.93
N THR A 74 -26.56 -12.81 0.89
CA THR A 74 -27.14 -12.12 -0.29
C THR A 74 -26.09 -11.42 -1.15
N ALA A 75 -24.83 -11.44 -0.73
CA ALA A 75 -23.71 -10.83 -1.46
C ALA A 75 -23.50 -11.52 -2.81
N THR A 76 -23.25 -10.71 -3.84
CA THR A 76 -22.85 -11.18 -5.16
C THR A 76 -21.58 -10.44 -5.61
N VAL A 77 -20.77 -11.07 -6.46
CA VAL A 77 -19.52 -10.46 -6.97
C VAL A 77 -19.76 -9.10 -7.63
N PRO A 78 -20.78 -8.89 -8.51
CA PRO A 78 -21.04 -7.58 -9.09
C PRO A 78 -21.41 -6.50 -8.06
N VAL A 79 -22.18 -6.84 -7.04
CA VAL A 79 -22.58 -5.89 -5.98
C VAL A 79 -21.36 -5.50 -5.15
N LEU A 80 -20.54 -6.47 -4.72
CA LEU A 80 -19.30 -6.17 -3.99
C LEU A 80 -18.36 -5.33 -4.84
N ALA A 81 -18.22 -5.62 -6.13
CA ALA A 81 -17.40 -4.82 -7.04
C ALA A 81 -17.91 -3.38 -7.15
N ALA A 82 -19.23 -3.16 -7.30
CA ALA A 82 -19.82 -1.82 -7.36
C ALA A 82 -19.58 -1.02 -6.08
N LEU A 83 -19.73 -1.63 -4.90
CA LEU A 83 -19.42 -1.01 -3.62
C LEU A 83 -17.91 -0.68 -3.51
N ASN A 84 -17.04 -1.54 -4.04
CA ASN A 84 -15.60 -1.30 -4.07
C ASN A 84 -15.19 -0.19 -5.05
N VAL A 85 -15.91 0.02 -6.17
CA VAL A 85 -15.70 1.20 -7.03
C VAL A 85 -15.91 2.50 -6.22
N ALA A 86 -17.00 2.57 -5.46
CA ALA A 86 -17.27 3.73 -4.60
C ALA A 86 -16.22 3.88 -3.49
N ALA A 87 -15.82 2.77 -2.85
CA ALA A 87 -14.77 2.77 -1.84
C ALA A 87 -13.43 3.26 -2.41
N GLY A 88 -13.07 2.85 -3.62
CA GLY A 88 -11.87 3.31 -4.32
C GLY A 88 -11.88 4.81 -4.58
N ALA A 89 -13.01 5.34 -5.03
CA ALA A 89 -13.17 6.79 -5.24
C ALA A 89 -13.03 7.60 -3.94
N LEU A 90 -13.58 7.11 -2.83
CA LEU A 90 -13.45 7.76 -1.51
C LEU A 90 -12.02 7.70 -0.99
N ASN A 91 -11.33 6.57 -1.14
CA ASN A 91 -9.92 6.44 -0.79
C ASN A 91 -9.03 7.40 -1.59
N ALA A 92 -9.37 7.68 -2.85
CA ALA A 92 -8.65 8.65 -3.68
C ALA A 92 -8.75 10.09 -3.13
N LEU A 93 -9.80 10.42 -2.40
CA LEU A 93 -9.97 11.71 -1.71
C LEU A 93 -9.22 11.72 -0.37
N TRP A 94 -9.27 10.61 0.35
CA TRP A 94 -8.68 10.45 1.69
C TRP A 94 -7.14 10.50 1.68
N TRP A 95 -6.52 9.75 0.77
CA TRP A 95 -5.07 9.54 0.74
C TRP A 95 -4.25 10.85 0.63
N PRO A 96 -4.53 11.78 -0.29
CA PRO A 96 -3.77 13.02 -0.37
C PRO A 96 -4.12 14.01 0.75
N ALA A 97 -5.29 13.90 1.38
CA ALA A 97 -5.70 14.76 2.49
C ALA A 97 -4.98 14.42 3.81
N PHE A 98 -4.71 13.14 4.08
CA PHE A 98 -4.22 12.65 5.36
C PHE A 98 -2.83 13.19 5.76
N PRO A 99 -1.78 13.16 4.90
CA PRO A 99 -0.45 13.67 5.28
C PRO A 99 -0.46 15.16 5.65
N GLY A 100 -1.39 15.92 5.11
CA GLY A 100 -1.54 17.34 5.40
C GLY A 100 -2.34 17.64 6.66
N LEU A 101 -2.93 16.64 7.32
CA LEU A 101 -3.70 16.85 8.54
C LEU A 101 -2.80 17.19 9.75
N VAL A 102 -1.71 16.46 9.92
CA VAL A 102 -0.78 16.65 11.06
C VAL A 102 -0.22 18.08 11.10
N PRO A 103 0.35 18.63 10.02
CA PRO A 103 0.85 20.01 10.03
C PRO A 103 -0.26 21.07 10.09
N ALA A 104 -1.51 20.69 9.85
CA ALA A 104 -2.63 21.61 10.00
C ALA A 104 -3.12 21.77 11.46
N ILE A 105 -2.73 20.87 12.36
CA ILE A 105 -3.19 20.82 13.75
C ILE A 105 -2.08 20.98 14.79
N LEU A 106 -0.79 20.83 14.39
CA LEU A 106 0.36 20.94 15.27
C LEU A 106 1.26 22.11 14.88
N ASP A 107 1.92 22.70 15.87
CA ASP A 107 2.99 23.66 15.65
C ASP A 107 4.24 22.97 15.06
N ASP A 108 5.08 23.73 14.33
CA ASP A 108 6.28 23.20 13.66
C ASP A 108 7.22 22.44 14.60
N ARG A 109 7.36 22.87 15.85
CA ARG A 109 8.18 22.25 16.90
C ARG A 109 7.68 20.85 17.31
N ASP A 110 6.39 20.56 17.12
CA ASP A 110 5.74 19.31 17.53
C ASP A 110 5.50 18.35 16.37
N LEU A 111 5.80 18.75 15.12
CA LEU A 111 5.56 17.94 13.91
C LEU A 111 6.30 16.60 13.94
N GLN A 112 7.56 16.58 14.41
CA GLN A 112 8.33 15.35 14.47
C GLN A 112 7.72 14.35 15.46
N SER A 113 7.32 14.80 16.64
CA SER A 113 6.68 13.92 17.63
C SER A 113 5.29 13.46 17.19
N GLY A 114 4.50 14.34 16.56
CA GLY A 114 3.20 14.01 15.98
C GLY A 114 3.31 12.97 14.87
N ASN A 115 4.20 13.15 13.91
CA ASN A 115 4.42 12.18 12.84
C ASN A 115 4.93 10.83 13.38
N SER A 116 5.81 10.85 14.39
CA SER A 116 6.28 9.63 15.04
C SER A 116 5.14 8.87 15.74
N LEU A 117 4.25 9.59 16.42
CA LEU A 117 3.08 8.99 17.06
C LEU A 117 2.13 8.37 16.02
N VAL A 118 1.84 9.07 14.92
CA VAL A 118 1.03 8.54 13.81
C VAL A 118 1.65 7.27 13.25
N ALA A 119 2.96 7.25 13.02
CA ALA A 119 3.66 6.07 12.50
C ALA A 119 3.56 4.88 13.47
N VAL A 120 3.80 5.08 14.76
CA VAL A 120 3.70 4.02 15.78
C VAL A 120 2.28 3.47 15.86
N VAL A 121 1.27 4.34 15.95
CA VAL A 121 -0.14 3.94 16.04
C VAL A 121 -0.57 3.19 14.77
N SER A 122 -0.16 3.67 13.58
CA SER A 122 -0.46 3.00 12.30
C SER A 122 0.13 1.60 12.23
N ASN A 123 1.37 1.41 12.66
CA ASN A 123 2.03 0.09 12.70
C ASN A 123 1.34 -0.85 13.70
N VAL A 124 1.03 -0.36 14.91
CA VAL A 124 0.29 -1.16 15.91
C VAL A 124 -1.10 -1.54 15.39
N ALA A 125 -1.81 -0.60 14.74
CA ALA A 125 -3.11 -0.85 14.14
C ALA A 125 -3.03 -1.84 12.98
N PHE A 126 -1.97 -1.80 12.16
CA PHE A 126 -1.77 -2.76 11.08
C PHE A 126 -1.53 -4.18 11.61
N ILE A 127 -0.64 -4.34 12.60
CA ILE A 127 -0.33 -5.62 13.24
C ILE A 127 -1.57 -6.17 13.94
N GLY A 128 -2.13 -5.39 14.86
CA GLY A 128 -3.30 -5.80 15.64
C GLY A 128 -4.52 -6.04 14.76
N GLY A 129 -4.76 -5.14 13.80
CA GLY A 129 -5.86 -5.27 12.85
C GLY A 129 -5.78 -6.52 11.97
N SER A 130 -4.58 -6.90 11.52
CA SER A 130 -4.38 -8.13 10.75
C SER A 130 -4.64 -9.39 11.58
N ALA A 131 -4.13 -9.43 12.81
CA ALA A 131 -4.36 -10.55 13.73
C ALA A 131 -5.85 -10.69 14.11
N VAL A 132 -6.48 -9.58 14.50
CA VAL A 132 -7.92 -9.55 14.84
C VAL A 132 -8.79 -9.94 13.65
N ALA A 133 -8.45 -9.48 12.43
CA ALA A 133 -9.17 -9.86 11.22
C ALA A 133 -9.17 -11.39 11.01
N GLY A 134 -8.02 -12.04 11.14
CA GLY A 134 -7.91 -13.49 10.99
C GLY A 134 -8.77 -14.24 12.00
N VAL A 135 -8.73 -13.84 13.27
CA VAL A 135 -9.55 -14.43 14.34
C VAL A 135 -11.03 -14.21 14.07
N LEU A 136 -11.46 -12.98 13.79
CA LEU A 136 -12.87 -12.67 13.53
C LEU A 136 -13.39 -13.44 12.31
N VAL A 137 -12.65 -13.44 11.20
CA VAL A 137 -13.08 -14.17 10.00
C VAL A 137 -13.20 -15.67 10.27
N ALA A 138 -12.27 -16.24 11.06
CA ALA A 138 -12.28 -17.67 11.38
C ALA A 138 -13.39 -18.05 12.38
N THR A 139 -13.75 -17.17 13.32
CA THR A 139 -14.69 -17.49 14.42
C THR A 139 -16.13 -17.03 14.15
N VAL A 140 -16.31 -15.82 13.64
CA VAL A 140 -17.65 -15.23 13.43
C VAL A 140 -17.97 -14.97 11.96
N GLY A 141 -16.99 -15.09 11.08
CA GLY A 141 -17.17 -14.96 9.64
C GLY A 141 -16.75 -13.59 9.07
N ALA A 142 -16.57 -13.56 7.74
CA ALA A 142 -16.08 -12.40 7.02
C ALA A 142 -17.04 -11.19 7.06
N GLY A 143 -18.35 -11.44 7.05
CA GLY A 143 -19.39 -10.41 7.11
C GLY A 143 -19.31 -9.61 8.42
N GLN A 144 -19.24 -10.29 9.55
CA GLN A 144 -19.12 -9.67 10.87
C GLN A 144 -17.79 -8.93 11.02
N ALA A 145 -16.69 -9.50 10.51
CA ALA A 145 -15.39 -8.84 10.52
C ALA A 145 -15.40 -7.52 9.72
N LEU A 146 -16.10 -7.47 8.57
CA LEU A 146 -16.28 -6.24 7.80
C LEU A 146 -17.18 -5.23 8.53
N MET A 147 -18.23 -5.68 9.21
CA MET A 147 -19.07 -4.75 10.01
C MET A 147 -18.27 -4.09 11.13
N VAL A 148 -17.39 -4.82 11.81
CA VAL A 148 -16.47 -4.26 12.83
C VAL A 148 -15.50 -3.27 12.19
N ASP A 149 -14.93 -3.59 11.02
CA ASP A 149 -14.04 -2.69 10.29
C ASP A 149 -14.76 -1.41 9.86
N GLY A 150 -15.94 -1.52 9.27
CA GLY A 150 -16.78 -0.38 8.90
C GLY A 150 -17.18 0.50 10.08
N ALA A 151 -17.53 -0.11 11.22
CA ALA A 151 -17.81 0.63 12.45
C ALA A 151 -16.58 1.44 12.93
N SER A 152 -15.37 0.91 12.78
CA SER A 152 -14.14 1.64 13.10
C SER A 152 -13.95 2.89 12.24
N PHE A 153 -14.29 2.83 10.94
CA PHE A 153 -14.28 3.99 10.04
C PHE A 153 -15.33 5.03 10.44
N LEU A 154 -16.53 4.60 10.85
CA LEU A 154 -17.57 5.54 11.33
C LEU A 154 -17.10 6.29 12.58
N VAL A 155 -16.47 5.60 13.53
CA VAL A 155 -15.89 6.20 14.74
C VAL A 155 -14.75 7.16 14.37
N ALA A 156 -13.82 6.73 13.50
CA ALA A 156 -12.72 7.57 13.04
C ALA A 156 -13.23 8.83 12.34
N GLY A 157 -14.20 8.71 11.43
CA GLY A 157 -14.82 9.83 10.73
C GLY A 157 -15.49 10.81 11.69
N ALA A 158 -16.21 10.33 12.72
CA ALA A 158 -16.81 11.18 13.73
C ALA A 158 -15.75 11.94 14.56
N LEU A 159 -14.66 11.29 14.95
CA LEU A 159 -13.54 11.90 15.66
C LEU A 159 -12.85 12.98 14.81
N VAL A 160 -12.52 12.67 13.56
CA VAL A 160 -11.87 13.63 12.64
C VAL A 160 -12.81 14.79 12.31
N TYR A 161 -14.12 14.56 12.22
CA TYR A 161 -15.09 15.63 12.01
C TYR A 161 -15.11 16.67 13.12
N SER A 162 -14.84 16.28 14.37
CA SER A 162 -14.72 17.22 15.48
C SER A 162 -13.59 18.23 15.29
N MET A 163 -12.58 17.89 14.47
CA MET A 163 -11.40 18.71 14.20
C MET A 163 -11.58 19.65 12.99
N ARG A 164 -12.73 19.62 12.29
CA ARG A 164 -12.96 20.39 11.05
C ARG A 164 -12.78 21.91 11.17
N GLY A 165 -12.97 22.46 12.36
CA GLY A 165 -12.82 23.90 12.63
C GLY A 165 -11.37 24.36 12.76
N VAL A 166 -10.44 23.42 12.99
CA VAL A 166 -9.01 23.71 13.18
C VAL A 166 -8.27 23.78 11.84
N THR A 167 -8.71 23.00 10.85
CA THR A 167 -8.05 22.93 9.52
C THR A 167 -8.66 23.95 8.56
N ARG A 168 -7.86 24.95 8.15
CA ARG A 168 -8.27 25.96 7.17
C ARG A 168 -7.82 25.55 5.75
N PRO A 169 -8.62 25.86 4.71
CA PRO A 169 -8.18 25.69 3.33
C PRO A 169 -6.95 26.57 3.07
N THR A 170 -5.95 26.03 2.39
CA THR A 170 -4.80 26.82 1.91
C THR A 170 -5.03 27.13 0.44
N PRO A 171 -5.31 28.38 0.04
CA PRO A 171 -5.52 28.71 -1.36
C PRO A 171 -4.20 28.54 -2.13
N SER A 172 -4.10 27.54 -2.99
CA SER A 172 -3.01 27.45 -3.97
C SER A 172 -3.35 28.37 -5.15
N GLY A 173 -2.63 29.48 -5.29
CA GLY A 173 -2.82 30.46 -6.36
C GLY A 173 -2.21 30.06 -7.72
N GLU A 174 -1.57 28.91 -7.83
CA GLU A 174 -0.84 28.49 -9.03
C GLU A 174 -1.65 27.53 -9.91
N SER A 175 -1.36 27.55 -11.22
CA SER A 175 -2.00 26.68 -12.21
C SER A 175 -1.50 25.24 -12.03
N MET A 176 -2.39 24.35 -11.58
CA MET A 176 -2.13 22.91 -11.42
C MET A 176 -1.50 22.27 -12.67
N VAL A 177 -1.88 22.74 -13.88
CA VAL A 177 -1.33 22.21 -15.14
C VAL A 177 0.15 22.58 -15.30
N ARG A 178 0.54 23.79 -14.86
CA ARG A 178 1.94 24.21 -14.88
C ARG A 178 2.78 23.37 -13.92
N ASP A 179 2.30 23.16 -12.72
CA ASP A 179 2.96 22.34 -11.70
C ASP A 179 3.16 20.88 -12.15
N LEU A 180 2.13 20.30 -12.78
CA LEU A 180 2.20 18.95 -13.35
C LEU A 180 3.24 18.89 -14.49
N ARG A 181 3.27 19.88 -15.39
CA ARG A 181 4.22 19.91 -16.51
C ARG A 181 5.68 20.06 -16.03
N GLU A 182 5.91 20.94 -15.07
CA GLU A 182 7.24 21.14 -14.48
C GLU A 182 7.69 19.91 -13.70
N GLY A 183 6.78 19.29 -12.92
CA GLY A 183 7.04 18.03 -12.21
C GLY A 183 7.38 16.88 -13.16
N TRP A 184 6.64 16.73 -14.25
CA TRP A 184 6.91 15.74 -15.28
C TRP A 184 8.29 15.97 -15.93
N SER A 185 8.60 17.21 -16.31
CA SER A 185 9.91 17.56 -16.86
C SER A 185 11.05 17.20 -15.92
N THR A 186 10.90 17.50 -14.63
CA THR A 186 11.89 17.14 -13.61
C THR A 186 12.01 15.63 -13.46
N PHE A 187 10.89 14.91 -13.37
CA PHE A 187 10.86 13.46 -13.24
C PHE A 187 11.59 12.76 -14.39
N VAL A 188 11.27 13.13 -15.63
CA VAL A 188 11.90 12.53 -16.82
C VAL A 188 13.37 12.89 -16.95
N SER A 189 13.82 14.06 -16.44
CA SER A 189 15.23 14.46 -16.46
C SER A 189 16.13 13.61 -15.54
N LEU A 190 15.54 12.96 -14.53
CA LEU A 190 16.24 12.10 -13.57
C LEU A 190 16.11 10.62 -13.97
N ARG A 191 17.07 10.12 -14.77
CA ARG A 191 17.00 8.79 -15.36
C ARG A 191 16.89 7.68 -14.31
N TRP A 192 17.69 7.75 -13.24
CA TRP A 192 17.63 6.80 -12.15
C TRP A 192 16.25 6.73 -11.49
N LEU A 193 15.56 7.89 -11.39
CA LEU A 193 14.27 7.98 -10.72
C LEU A 193 13.17 7.27 -11.52
N TRP A 194 12.99 7.62 -12.81
CA TRP A 194 11.92 7.00 -13.59
C TRP A 194 12.18 5.52 -13.90
N VAL A 195 13.46 5.09 -14.01
CA VAL A 195 13.79 3.66 -14.14
C VAL A 195 13.34 2.89 -12.89
N LEU A 196 13.66 3.39 -11.70
CA LEU A 196 13.21 2.76 -10.45
C LEU A 196 11.70 2.80 -10.32
N VAL A 197 11.04 3.89 -10.63
CA VAL A 197 9.59 4.02 -10.59
C VAL A 197 8.90 3.03 -11.54
N ALA A 198 9.40 2.88 -12.77
CA ALA A 198 8.87 1.91 -13.72
C ALA A 198 9.01 0.46 -13.22
N VAL A 199 10.16 0.12 -12.66
CA VAL A 199 10.41 -1.20 -12.05
C VAL A 199 9.50 -1.42 -10.84
N TRP A 200 9.40 -0.43 -9.95
CA TRP A 200 8.52 -0.51 -8.80
C TRP A 200 7.04 -0.58 -9.15
N SER A 201 6.62 0.02 -10.27
CA SER A 201 5.26 -0.17 -10.80
C SER A 201 4.97 -1.63 -11.11
N VAL A 202 5.89 -2.31 -11.80
CA VAL A 202 5.78 -3.75 -12.08
C VAL A 202 5.78 -4.57 -10.79
N ILE A 203 6.72 -4.28 -9.88
CA ILE A 203 6.83 -4.97 -8.58
C ILE A 203 5.55 -4.80 -7.76
N ASN A 204 5.00 -3.59 -7.66
CA ASN A 204 3.73 -3.35 -6.95
C ASN A 204 2.56 -4.09 -7.60
N GLY A 205 2.49 -4.14 -8.94
CA GLY A 205 1.49 -4.94 -9.63
C GLY A 205 1.59 -6.43 -9.27
N VAL A 206 2.79 -6.99 -9.34
CA VAL A 206 3.03 -8.40 -8.95
C VAL A 206 2.76 -8.61 -7.48
N PHE A 207 3.28 -7.73 -6.60
CA PHE A 207 3.08 -7.81 -5.15
C PHE A 207 1.59 -7.87 -4.81
N ARG A 208 0.79 -6.93 -5.31
CA ARG A 208 -0.66 -6.92 -5.05
C ARG A 208 -1.34 -8.18 -5.57
N GLY A 209 -0.99 -8.64 -6.77
CA GLY A 209 -1.53 -9.88 -7.31
C GLY A 209 -1.19 -11.11 -6.46
N VAL A 210 0.06 -11.23 -6.02
CA VAL A 210 0.52 -12.34 -5.18
C VAL A 210 -0.07 -12.27 -3.78
N PHE A 211 0.02 -11.12 -3.10
CA PHE A 211 -0.35 -11.00 -1.69
C PHE A 211 -1.84 -10.76 -1.47
N GLU A 212 -2.54 -10.08 -2.37
CA GLU A 212 -3.97 -9.79 -2.17
C GLU A 212 -4.90 -10.83 -2.84
N VAL A 213 -4.41 -11.56 -3.86
CA VAL A 213 -5.19 -12.58 -4.59
C VAL A 213 -4.60 -13.98 -4.41
N GLY A 214 -3.37 -14.19 -4.86
CA GLY A 214 -2.74 -15.52 -4.86
C GLY A 214 -2.56 -16.12 -3.46
N GLY A 215 -2.11 -15.30 -2.51
CA GLY A 215 -1.89 -15.71 -1.11
C GLY A 215 -3.17 -16.21 -0.42
N PRO A 216 -4.25 -15.41 -0.35
CA PRO A 216 -5.54 -15.87 0.19
C PRO A 216 -6.08 -17.13 -0.49
N VAL A 217 -5.95 -17.24 -1.81
CA VAL A 217 -6.37 -18.44 -2.57
C VAL A 217 -5.53 -19.65 -2.15
N LEU A 218 -4.21 -19.51 -2.02
CA LEU A 218 -3.32 -20.58 -1.56
C LEU A 218 -3.66 -21.01 -0.12
N MET A 219 -3.81 -20.04 0.80
CA MET A 219 -4.13 -20.34 2.19
C MET A 219 -5.45 -21.08 2.34
N ARG A 220 -6.47 -20.69 1.56
CA ARG A 220 -7.77 -21.39 1.53
C ARG A 220 -7.67 -22.83 1.01
N ARG A 221 -6.76 -23.11 0.07
CA ARG A 221 -6.63 -24.44 -0.56
C ARG A 221 -5.76 -25.40 0.22
N SER A 222 -4.71 -24.91 0.86
CA SER A 222 -3.62 -25.75 1.38
C SER A 222 -3.37 -25.61 2.89
N PHE A 223 -4.03 -24.64 3.55
CA PHE A 223 -3.86 -24.32 4.98
C PHE A 223 -5.21 -23.96 5.62
N ASP A 224 -5.19 -23.43 6.84
CA ASP A 224 -6.39 -23.02 7.59
C ASP A 224 -6.98 -21.67 7.13
N GLY A 225 -6.82 -21.34 5.86
CA GLY A 225 -7.42 -20.16 5.24
C GLY A 225 -7.12 -18.83 5.96
N PRO A 226 -8.15 -18.18 6.55
CA PRO A 226 -8.00 -16.86 7.16
C PRO A 226 -6.99 -16.81 8.30
N THR A 227 -6.96 -17.84 9.16
CA THR A 227 -6.03 -17.92 10.31
C THR A 227 -4.59 -17.96 9.84
N SER A 228 -4.27 -18.85 8.89
CA SER A 228 -2.92 -18.96 8.33
C SER A 228 -2.52 -17.66 7.62
N TRP A 229 -3.44 -17.04 6.88
CA TRP A 229 -3.18 -15.76 6.23
C TRP A 229 -2.86 -14.65 7.22
N ALA A 230 -3.63 -14.55 8.32
CA ALA A 230 -3.40 -13.57 9.37
C ALA A 230 -2.03 -13.76 10.06
N VAL A 231 -1.58 -15.00 10.28
CA VAL A 231 -0.25 -15.27 10.83
C VAL A 231 0.85 -14.79 9.89
N LEU A 232 0.73 -15.03 8.58
CA LEU A 232 1.71 -14.54 7.59
C LEU A 232 1.73 -13.00 7.52
N GLN A 233 0.56 -12.35 7.53
CA GLN A 233 0.45 -10.88 7.57
C GLN A 233 1.06 -10.32 8.86
N THR A 234 0.87 -10.98 10.00
CA THR A 234 1.48 -10.59 11.27
C THR A 234 3.01 -10.76 11.23
N ALA A 235 3.52 -11.86 10.66
CA ALA A 235 4.95 -12.05 10.45
C ALA A 235 5.55 -10.93 9.58
N MET A 236 4.88 -10.56 8.49
CA MET A 236 5.28 -9.43 7.65
C MET A 236 5.28 -8.11 8.41
N ALA A 237 4.26 -7.87 9.23
CA ALA A 237 4.16 -6.65 10.04
C ALA A 237 5.27 -6.57 11.11
N VAL A 238 5.64 -7.68 11.74
CA VAL A 238 6.82 -7.76 12.62
C VAL A 238 8.09 -7.47 11.81
N GLY A 239 8.16 -7.97 10.57
CA GLY A 239 9.23 -7.64 9.63
C GLY A 239 9.36 -6.14 9.38
N PHE A 240 8.26 -5.41 9.21
CA PHE A 240 8.27 -3.94 9.09
C PHE A 240 8.93 -3.28 10.30
N LEU A 241 8.56 -3.66 11.53
CA LEU A 241 9.13 -3.06 12.74
C LEU A 241 10.63 -3.33 12.86
N VAL A 242 11.05 -4.57 12.63
CA VAL A 242 12.47 -4.94 12.67
C VAL A 242 13.21 -4.25 11.53
N GLY A 243 12.63 -4.20 10.33
CA GLY A 243 13.16 -3.52 9.16
C GLY A 243 13.40 -2.03 9.41
N ALA A 244 12.45 -1.33 10.02
CA ALA A 244 12.59 0.08 10.40
C ALA A 244 13.74 0.29 11.40
N ALA A 245 13.82 -0.54 12.43
CA ALA A 245 14.87 -0.46 13.45
C ALA A 245 16.27 -0.74 12.86
N VAL A 246 16.37 -1.67 11.92
CA VAL A 246 17.61 -1.97 11.19
C VAL A 246 17.94 -0.82 10.22
N ALA A 247 16.98 -0.38 9.41
CA ALA A 247 17.16 0.69 8.43
C ALA A 247 17.63 2.01 9.08
N ALA A 248 17.14 2.32 10.27
CA ALA A 248 17.57 3.51 11.02
C ALA A 248 19.06 3.51 11.36
N ARG A 249 19.70 2.35 11.40
CA ARG A 249 21.14 2.17 11.66
C ARG A 249 21.96 1.94 10.40
N LEU A 250 21.29 1.56 9.30
CA LEU A 250 21.96 1.31 8.03
C LEU A 250 22.41 2.62 7.39
N ARG A 251 23.66 2.65 6.96
CA ARG A 251 24.25 3.77 6.21
C ARG A 251 25.00 3.26 4.99
N PRO A 252 24.30 2.63 4.03
CA PRO A 252 24.97 2.07 2.86
C PRO A 252 25.64 3.19 2.03
N GLU A 253 26.89 2.97 1.61
CA GLU A 253 27.62 3.91 0.76
C GLU A 253 26.92 4.13 -0.60
N ARG A 254 26.24 3.10 -1.09
CA ARG A 254 25.49 3.09 -2.35
C ARG A 254 24.04 2.68 -2.09
N PRO A 255 23.19 3.62 -1.64
CA PRO A 255 21.84 3.29 -1.14
C PRO A 255 20.94 2.63 -2.19
N LEU A 256 20.94 3.10 -3.44
CA LEU A 256 20.10 2.52 -4.49
C LEU A 256 20.50 1.08 -4.84
N ARG A 257 21.81 0.81 -4.92
CA ARG A 257 22.32 -0.54 -5.15
C ARG A 257 21.92 -1.48 -4.00
N PHE A 258 22.08 -1.02 -2.75
CA PHE A 258 21.71 -1.80 -1.57
C PHE A 258 20.22 -2.11 -1.59
N LEU A 259 19.36 -1.11 -1.78
CA LEU A 259 17.91 -1.28 -1.82
C LEU A 259 17.48 -2.26 -2.92
N THR A 260 18.04 -2.12 -4.12
CA THR A 260 17.73 -3.00 -5.25
C THR A 260 18.15 -4.45 -4.96
N LEU A 261 19.34 -4.67 -4.40
CA LEU A 261 19.82 -6.02 -4.04
C LEU A 261 19.01 -6.63 -2.90
N ALA A 262 18.68 -5.85 -1.86
CA ALA A 262 17.83 -6.31 -0.76
C ALA A 262 16.46 -6.75 -1.28
N SER A 263 15.93 -6.10 -2.33
CA SER A 263 14.63 -6.42 -2.91
C SER A 263 14.54 -7.80 -3.58
N PHE A 264 15.66 -8.48 -3.83
CA PHE A 264 15.64 -9.88 -4.29
C PHE A 264 15.09 -10.87 -3.23
N GLY A 265 14.93 -10.43 -1.99
CA GLY A 265 14.14 -11.16 -1.01
C GLY A 265 12.68 -11.39 -1.44
N LEU A 266 12.07 -10.47 -2.21
CA LEU A 266 10.68 -10.61 -2.67
C LEU A 266 10.49 -11.79 -3.65
N PRO A 267 11.19 -11.89 -4.79
CA PRO A 267 11.05 -13.05 -5.65
C PRO A 267 11.43 -14.36 -4.93
N THR A 268 12.41 -14.34 -4.03
CA THR A 268 12.77 -15.51 -3.22
C THR A 268 11.61 -15.94 -2.31
N ALA A 269 10.93 -14.99 -1.67
CA ALA A 269 9.74 -15.27 -0.86
C ALA A 269 8.58 -15.80 -1.73
N ILE A 270 8.36 -15.24 -2.91
CA ILE A 270 7.32 -15.73 -3.84
C ILE A 270 7.60 -17.18 -4.26
N LEU A 271 8.86 -17.57 -4.45
CA LEU A 271 9.22 -18.94 -4.78
C LEU A 271 8.83 -19.94 -3.68
N THR A 272 8.79 -19.54 -2.42
CA THR A 272 8.31 -20.43 -1.32
C THR A 272 6.82 -20.78 -1.42
N LEU A 273 6.04 -20.01 -2.22
CA LEU A 273 4.63 -20.26 -2.47
C LEU A 273 4.36 -21.20 -3.65
N VAL A 274 5.37 -21.50 -4.48
CA VAL A 274 5.23 -22.33 -5.68
C VAL A 274 4.92 -23.79 -5.34
N ALA A 275 5.66 -24.35 -4.40
CA ALA A 275 5.35 -25.65 -3.80
C ALA A 275 5.13 -25.41 -2.31
N PRO A 276 4.07 -25.98 -1.70
CA PRO A 276 3.73 -25.66 -0.32
C PRO A 276 4.90 -26.02 0.62
N ALA A 277 5.70 -25.01 0.91
CA ALA A 277 6.79 -25.09 1.88
C ALA A 277 6.19 -25.26 3.29
N PRO A 278 6.94 -25.79 4.27
CA PRO A 278 6.53 -25.78 5.65
C PRO A 278 6.10 -24.38 6.08
N PHE A 279 5.00 -24.27 6.84
CA PHE A 279 4.40 -22.97 7.18
C PHE A 279 5.38 -21.99 7.84
N VAL A 280 6.34 -22.50 8.63
CA VAL A 280 7.41 -21.69 9.22
C VAL A 280 8.28 -21.01 8.15
N VAL A 281 8.56 -21.69 7.04
CA VAL A 281 9.34 -21.11 5.93
C VAL A 281 8.56 -19.95 5.28
N LEU A 282 7.25 -20.11 5.11
CA LEU A 282 6.38 -19.04 4.62
C LEU A 282 6.37 -17.84 5.58
N ALA A 283 6.27 -18.10 6.89
CA ALA A 283 6.28 -17.03 7.89
C ALA A 283 7.62 -16.26 7.90
N VAL A 284 8.75 -16.97 7.80
CA VAL A 284 10.08 -16.34 7.68
C VAL A 284 10.19 -15.54 6.37
N ALA A 285 9.68 -16.06 5.25
CA ALA A 285 9.69 -15.37 3.98
C ALA A 285 8.88 -14.07 4.03
N PHE A 286 7.69 -14.08 4.63
CA PHE A 286 6.86 -12.89 4.82
C PHE A 286 7.52 -11.87 5.76
N PHE A 287 8.15 -12.33 6.83
CA PHE A 287 8.95 -11.47 7.71
C PHE A 287 10.07 -10.76 6.95
N VAL A 288 10.83 -11.47 6.11
CA VAL A 288 11.90 -10.90 5.29
C VAL A 288 11.34 -9.89 4.28
N VAL A 289 10.18 -10.19 3.65
CA VAL A 289 9.50 -9.23 2.76
C VAL A 289 9.11 -7.96 3.52
N GLY A 290 8.59 -8.09 4.74
CA GLY A 290 8.28 -6.94 5.59
C GLY A 290 9.52 -6.07 5.87
N MET A 291 10.63 -6.69 6.26
CA MET A 291 11.89 -5.97 6.49
C MET A 291 12.37 -5.20 5.25
N GLN A 292 12.35 -5.84 4.08
CA GLN A 292 12.85 -5.20 2.86
C GLN A 292 11.95 -4.06 2.38
N ILE A 293 10.62 -4.16 2.54
CA ILE A 293 9.70 -3.07 2.22
C ILE A 293 10.03 -1.84 3.07
N GLU A 294 10.33 -2.06 4.35
CA GLU A 294 10.64 -0.96 5.26
C GLU A 294 12.01 -0.34 4.99
N PHE A 295 12.98 -1.08 4.45
CA PHE A 295 14.22 -0.49 3.96
C PHE A 295 13.96 0.57 2.89
N TRP A 296 13.03 0.33 1.98
CA TRP A 296 12.57 1.34 1.02
C TRP A 296 11.83 2.48 1.70
N GLY A 297 10.94 2.17 2.64
CA GLY A 297 10.19 3.17 3.41
C GLY A 297 11.09 4.20 4.12
N VAL A 298 12.23 3.77 4.63
CA VAL A 298 13.18 4.63 5.37
C VAL A 298 14.24 5.27 4.48
N LEU A 299 14.88 4.49 3.61
CA LEU A 299 16.04 4.96 2.85
C LEU A 299 15.66 5.72 1.57
N TRP A 300 14.54 5.35 0.91
CA TRP A 300 14.11 6.00 -0.32
C TRP A 300 13.78 7.49 -0.17
N PRO A 301 12.99 7.92 0.82
CA PRO A 301 12.77 9.35 1.07
C PRO A 301 14.07 10.12 1.29
N THR A 302 15.05 9.52 1.97
CA THR A 302 16.37 10.13 2.18
C THR A 302 17.11 10.32 0.87
N VAL A 303 17.09 9.32 -0.02
CA VAL A 303 17.69 9.44 -1.36
C VAL A 303 17.04 10.56 -2.17
N LEU A 304 15.71 10.62 -2.18
CA LEU A 304 14.98 11.68 -2.87
C LEU A 304 15.34 13.06 -2.31
N GLN A 305 15.33 13.22 -0.99
CA GLN A 305 15.64 14.51 -0.32
C GLN A 305 17.07 14.99 -0.54
N THR A 306 18.01 14.08 -0.75
CA THR A 306 19.44 14.43 -0.93
C THR A 306 19.85 14.62 -2.40
N HIS A 307 19.16 13.96 -3.35
CA HIS A 307 19.55 13.98 -4.76
C HIS A 307 18.58 14.73 -5.68
N VAL A 308 17.40 15.12 -5.18
CA VAL A 308 16.44 15.94 -5.94
C VAL A 308 16.47 17.37 -5.40
N PRO A 309 16.55 18.41 -6.26
CA PRO A 309 16.50 19.81 -5.82
C PRO A 309 15.26 20.10 -4.98
N ARG A 310 15.42 20.84 -3.89
CA ARG A 310 14.34 21.09 -2.90
C ARG A 310 13.09 21.72 -3.50
N ASP A 311 13.25 22.64 -4.46
CA ASP A 311 12.18 23.33 -5.20
C ASP A 311 11.34 22.38 -6.08
N ARG A 312 11.86 21.19 -6.39
CA ARG A 312 11.24 20.18 -7.27
C ARG A 312 10.87 18.88 -6.56
N LEU A 313 11.29 18.72 -5.31
CA LEU A 313 11.15 17.47 -4.56
C LEU A 313 9.69 17.02 -4.44
N SER A 314 8.77 17.91 -4.04
CA SER A 314 7.35 17.56 -3.88
C SER A 314 6.71 17.08 -5.18
N ARG A 315 7.08 17.71 -6.29
CA ARG A 315 6.58 17.34 -7.63
C ARG A 315 7.15 15.97 -8.08
N ALA A 316 8.46 15.76 -7.89
CA ALA A 316 9.11 14.48 -8.21
C ALA A 316 8.51 13.33 -7.37
N THR A 317 8.28 13.54 -6.07
CA THR A 317 7.66 12.56 -5.17
C THR A 317 6.21 12.24 -5.56
N ALA A 318 5.46 13.19 -6.09
CA ALA A 318 4.10 12.94 -6.58
C ALA A 318 4.11 12.00 -7.80
N PHE A 319 5.02 12.21 -8.75
CA PHE A 319 5.19 11.31 -9.90
C PHE A 319 5.76 9.95 -9.51
N ASP A 320 6.63 9.88 -8.52
CA ASP A 320 7.13 8.63 -7.94
C ASP A 320 5.96 7.81 -7.35
N ALA A 321 5.18 8.40 -6.46
CA ALA A 321 4.05 7.71 -5.82
C ALA A 321 3.00 7.22 -6.82
N PHE A 322 2.61 8.07 -7.79
CA PHE A 322 1.67 7.71 -8.84
C PHE A 322 2.23 6.62 -9.75
N GLY A 323 3.45 6.84 -10.28
CA GLY A 323 4.08 5.94 -11.24
C GLY A 323 4.34 4.56 -10.65
N SER A 324 4.83 4.49 -9.41
CA SER A 324 5.08 3.22 -8.71
C SER A 324 3.81 2.41 -8.44
N GLY A 325 2.64 3.06 -8.32
CA GLY A 325 1.36 2.39 -8.02
C GLY A 325 0.51 2.02 -9.24
N VAL A 326 0.78 2.59 -10.42
CA VAL A 326 -0.13 2.55 -11.59
C VAL A 326 -0.44 1.15 -12.12
N LEU A 327 0.47 0.19 -12.00
CA LEU A 327 0.23 -1.20 -12.40
C LEU A 327 -0.42 -2.07 -11.30
N GLY A 328 -0.66 -1.54 -10.11
CA GLY A 328 -1.34 -2.26 -9.03
C GLY A 328 -2.67 -2.88 -9.44
N PRO A 329 -3.63 -2.11 -10.01
CA PRO A 329 -4.91 -2.63 -10.50
C PRO A 329 -4.76 -3.71 -11.57
N VAL A 330 -3.75 -3.58 -12.43
CA VAL A 330 -3.46 -4.57 -13.49
C VAL A 330 -3.04 -5.89 -12.86
N GLY A 331 -2.16 -5.86 -11.86
CA GLY A 331 -1.75 -7.05 -11.12
C GLY A 331 -2.95 -7.76 -10.46
N LEU A 332 -3.83 -7.01 -9.81
CA LEU A 332 -5.06 -7.55 -9.21
C LEU A 332 -5.99 -8.18 -10.24
N ALA A 333 -6.26 -7.47 -11.34
CA ALA A 333 -7.18 -7.94 -12.38
C ALA A 333 -6.67 -9.18 -13.13
N LEU A 334 -5.35 -9.26 -13.39
CA LEU A 334 -4.76 -10.37 -14.13
C LEU A 334 -4.52 -11.62 -13.28
N SER A 335 -4.34 -11.47 -11.96
CA SER A 335 -3.98 -12.59 -11.08
C SER A 335 -5.01 -13.73 -11.12
N GLY A 336 -6.29 -13.39 -11.01
CA GLY A 336 -7.36 -14.39 -11.05
C GLY A 336 -7.42 -15.17 -12.35
N PRO A 337 -7.51 -14.53 -13.52
CA PRO A 337 -7.46 -15.20 -14.83
C PRO A 337 -6.21 -16.06 -15.04
N VAL A 338 -5.03 -15.56 -14.63
CA VAL A 338 -3.77 -16.34 -14.76
C VAL A 338 -3.79 -17.57 -13.86
N ILE A 339 -4.25 -17.44 -12.60
CA ILE A 339 -4.41 -18.58 -11.70
C ILE A 339 -5.40 -19.61 -12.26
N ALA A 340 -6.51 -19.16 -12.85
CA ALA A 340 -7.50 -20.03 -13.43
C ALA A 340 -6.98 -20.79 -14.66
N ALA A 341 -6.20 -20.15 -15.51
CA ALA A 341 -5.68 -20.73 -16.73
C ALA A 341 -4.47 -21.65 -16.50
N PHE A 342 -3.56 -21.27 -15.59
CA PHE A 342 -2.25 -21.93 -15.46
C PHE A 342 -1.99 -22.53 -14.06
N GLY A 343 -2.89 -22.32 -13.10
CA GLY A 343 -2.76 -22.76 -11.71
C GLY A 343 -1.85 -21.88 -10.87
N LEU A 344 -1.93 -22.07 -9.53
CA LEU A 344 -1.16 -21.31 -8.54
C LEU A 344 0.35 -21.46 -8.67
N PRO A 345 0.92 -22.68 -8.87
CA PRO A 345 2.36 -22.83 -8.98
C PRO A 345 2.95 -22.03 -10.16
N THR A 346 2.33 -22.09 -11.32
CA THR A 346 2.77 -21.34 -12.51
C THR A 346 2.62 -19.83 -12.31
N PHE A 347 1.54 -19.39 -11.66
CA PHE A 347 1.33 -17.99 -11.33
C PHE A 347 2.45 -17.46 -10.43
N PHE A 348 2.79 -18.16 -9.34
CA PHE A 348 3.86 -17.72 -8.43
C PHE A 348 5.24 -17.79 -9.09
N LEU A 349 5.51 -18.80 -9.90
CA LEU A 349 6.78 -18.90 -10.64
C LEU A 349 6.94 -17.74 -11.62
N ALA A 350 5.91 -17.43 -12.41
CA ALA A 350 5.91 -16.30 -13.34
C ALA A 350 6.05 -14.96 -12.60
N ALA A 351 5.37 -14.79 -11.46
CA ALA A 351 5.47 -13.62 -10.61
C ALA A 351 6.89 -13.43 -10.06
N ALA A 352 7.51 -14.50 -9.55
CA ALA A 352 8.89 -14.47 -9.05
C ALA A 352 9.88 -14.12 -10.16
N ALA A 353 9.74 -14.75 -11.34
CA ALA A 353 10.59 -14.49 -12.50
C ALA A 353 10.45 -13.04 -12.98
N LEU A 354 9.22 -12.52 -13.09
CA LEU A 354 8.96 -11.13 -13.47
C LEU A 354 9.56 -10.14 -12.47
N CYS A 355 9.43 -10.37 -11.16
CA CYS A 355 10.08 -9.56 -10.13
C CYS A 355 11.59 -9.61 -10.22
N ALA A 356 12.19 -10.79 -10.40
CA ALA A 356 13.64 -10.93 -10.49
C ALA A 356 14.20 -10.23 -11.73
N LEU A 357 13.54 -10.37 -12.88
CA LEU A 357 13.90 -9.67 -14.11
C LEU A 357 13.76 -8.16 -13.98
N ALA A 358 12.65 -7.69 -13.40
CA ALA A 358 12.42 -6.26 -13.16
C ALA A 358 13.50 -5.68 -12.24
N LEU A 359 13.88 -6.37 -11.16
CA LEU A 359 14.92 -5.94 -10.23
C LEU A 359 16.34 -5.98 -10.82
N ALA A 360 16.57 -6.79 -11.85
CA ALA A 360 17.86 -6.80 -12.55
C ALA A 360 18.08 -5.55 -13.41
N LEU A 361 17.01 -4.93 -13.95
CA LEU A 361 17.11 -3.78 -14.85
C LEU A 361 17.79 -2.56 -14.21
N PRO A 362 17.43 -2.09 -12.98
CA PRO A 362 18.11 -0.97 -12.35
C PRO A 362 19.60 -1.20 -12.11
N LEU A 363 20.01 -2.47 -11.94
CA LEU A 363 21.43 -2.81 -11.77
C LEU A 363 22.26 -2.63 -13.07
N LEU A 364 21.61 -2.50 -14.22
CA LEU A 364 22.28 -2.16 -15.48
C LEU A 364 22.56 -0.65 -15.57
N GLU A 365 21.79 0.19 -14.84
CA GLU A 365 21.98 1.63 -14.81
C GLU A 365 23.18 2.01 -13.94
N ARG A 366 24.09 2.80 -14.52
CA ARG A 366 25.30 3.25 -13.82
C ARG A 366 24.97 4.13 -12.60
N GLU A 367 24.00 5.03 -12.75
CA GLU A 367 23.57 5.91 -11.66
C GLU A 367 23.04 5.11 -10.47
N VAL A 368 22.25 4.05 -10.70
CA VAL A 368 21.72 3.20 -9.61
C VAL A 368 22.83 2.42 -8.91
N ARG A 369 23.85 1.96 -9.66
CA ARG A 369 24.97 1.19 -9.08
C ARG A 369 25.96 2.04 -8.31
N GLU A 370 26.23 3.26 -8.79
CA GLU A 370 27.36 4.08 -8.35
C GLU A 370 26.93 5.28 -7.52
N MET A 371 25.64 5.66 -7.46
CA MET A 371 25.14 6.78 -6.68
C MET A 371 25.58 6.63 -5.23
N ALA A 372 26.45 7.55 -4.80
CA ALA A 372 26.97 7.56 -3.44
C ALA A 372 25.99 8.26 -2.49
N ARG A 373 26.05 7.89 -1.22
CA ARG A 373 25.35 8.62 -0.16
C ARG A 373 25.97 10.01 -0.04
N ILE A 374 25.10 11.01 0.06
CA ILE A 374 25.51 12.38 0.42
C ILE A 374 25.36 12.47 1.94
N ASP A 375 26.49 12.62 2.63
CA ASP A 375 26.47 12.94 4.05
C ASP A 375 26.10 14.43 4.22
N PRO A 376 25.22 14.78 5.18
CA PRO A 376 25.00 16.17 5.52
C PRO A 376 26.35 16.78 5.93
N GLU A 377 26.67 17.96 5.37
CA GLU A 377 27.87 18.67 5.80
C GLU A 377 27.86 18.78 7.32
N PRO A 378 28.95 18.45 8.03
CA PRO A 378 29.06 18.70 9.45
C PRO A 378 28.83 20.19 9.66
N ASN A 379 27.79 20.56 10.39
CA ASN A 379 27.30 21.91 10.64
C ASN A 379 28.41 22.97 10.54
N ALA A 380 28.26 23.88 9.60
CA ALA A 380 28.86 25.20 9.68
C ALA A 380 28.17 26.02 10.79
N GLU A 381 28.07 25.44 11.99
CA GLU A 381 27.78 26.16 13.23
C GLU A 381 29.10 26.49 13.91
N ARG A 382 29.63 27.63 13.55
CA ARG A 382 30.37 28.51 14.47
C ARG A 382 30.06 29.97 14.18
#